data_e915f4ec583dfd6428f9992ab9839c76
#
_entry.id   e915f4ec583dfd6428f9992ab9839c76
#
_cell.length_a   1.000
_cell.length_b   1.000
_cell.length_c   1.000
_cell.angle_alpha   90.00
_cell.angle_beta   90.00
_cell.angle_gamma   90.00
#
_symmetry.space_group_name_H-M   'P 1'
#
loop_
_entity.id
_entity.type
_entity.pdbx_description
1 polymer ?
#
loop_
_entity_poly.entity_id
_entity_poly.type
_entity_poly.pdbx_seq_one_letter_code
_entity_poly.pdbx_strand_id
1 'polypeptide(L)'
;VACAIVLLVIGVGYNFYQSHSEANLVYREVCAVRGEKLLVLLPDGSRVWLNADSKLTYPEQFAKYNRNVTLEGEAYFEIAENKKSPFQVLAENVKIQVTGTCFNVKAYASDKVIKTTLDEGSIKYRACAKPQAYAANASRTNCSL
;
A
#
# COMPACT_ATOMS: atom_id res chain seq x y z
N VAL A 1 31.83 36.13 -4.49
CA VAL A 1 30.98 35.78 -5.66
C VAL A 1 31.11 34.30 -5.98
N ALA A 2 32.32 33.70 -6.02
CA ALA A 2 32.52 32.27 -6.32
C ALA A 2 31.81 31.32 -5.32
N CYS A 3 31.87 31.62 -4.02
CA CYS A 3 31.23 30.78 -2.99
C CYS A 3 29.68 30.72 -3.12
N ALA A 4 29.05 31.81 -3.54
CA ALA A 4 27.61 31.85 -3.74
C ALA A 4 27.16 30.97 -4.92
N ILE A 5 27.94 30.94 -5.98
CA ILE A 5 27.67 30.11 -7.16
C ILE A 5 27.80 28.61 -6.80
N VAL A 6 28.80 28.23 -6.01
CA VAL A 6 29.00 26.84 -5.55
C VAL A 6 27.84 26.37 -4.69
N LEU A 7 27.37 27.19 -3.75
CA LEU A 7 26.22 26.86 -2.91
C LEU A 7 24.94 26.72 -3.73
N LEU A 8 24.76 27.56 -4.75
CA LEU A 8 23.60 27.50 -5.64
C LEU A 8 23.61 26.23 -6.49
N VAL A 9 24.77 25.83 -7.03
CA VAL A 9 24.92 24.57 -7.80
C VAL A 9 24.67 23.35 -6.91
N ILE A 10 25.19 23.35 -5.68
CA ILE A 10 24.93 22.25 -4.72
C ILE A 10 23.44 22.21 -4.36
N GLY A 11 22.81 23.36 -4.11
CA GLY A 11 21.37 23.42 -3.78
C GLY A 11 20.48 22.94 -4.93
N VAL A 12 20.79 23.34 -6.16
CA VAL A 12 20.07 22.89 -7.34
C VAL A 12 20.33 21.41 -7.61
N GLY A 13 21.56 20.95 -7.48
CA GLY A 13 21.93 19.54 -7.62
C GLY A 13 21.25 18.65 -6.58
N TYR A 14 21.16 19.11 -5.33
CA TYR A 14 20.47 18.41 -4.25
C TYR A 14 18.96 18.34 -4.48
N ASN A 15 18.33 19.46 -4.91
CA ASN A 15 16.91 19.46 -5.27
C ASN A 15 16.62 18.57 -6.48
N PHE A 16 17.51 18.57 -7.49
CA PHE A 16 17.37 17.73 -8.67
C PHE A 16 17.53 16.24 -8.30
N TYR A 17 18.47 15.91 -7.42
CA TYR A 17 18.67 14.54 -6.92
C TYR A 17 17.47 14.07 -6.12
N GLN A 18 16.89 14.92 -5.26
CA GLN A 18 15.71 14.59 -4.48
C GLN A 18 14.45 14.46 -5.34
N SER A 19 14.32 15.26 -6.41
CA SER A 19 13.19 15.20 -7.35
C SER A 19 13.23 13.98 -8.27
N HIS A 20 14.42 13.41 -8.53
CA HIS A 20 14.57 12.21 -9.38
C HIS A 20 14.46 10.89 -8.62
N SER A 21 14.21 10.94 -7.32
CA SER A 21 14.07 9.74 -6.47
C SER A 21 12.64 9.18 -6.44
N GLU A 22 11.74 9.65 -7.32
CA GLU A 22 10.54 8.86 -7.65
C GLU A 22 10.99 7.66 -8.49
N ALA A 23 11.48 6.64 -7.80
CA ALA A 23 11.70 5.34 -8.42
C ALA A 23 10.41 4.94 -9.13
N ASN A 24 10.48 4.53 -10.38
CA ASN A 24 9.36 3.89 -11.08
C ASN A 24 8.99 2.63 -10.28
N LEU A 25 8.08 2.79 -9.33
CA LEU A 25 7.60 1.69 -8.51
C LEU A 25 6.74 0.81 -9.43
N VAL A 26 7.24 -0.36 -9.72
CA VAL A 26 6.44 -1.39 -10.38
C VAL A 26 5.48 -1.95 -9.35
N TYR A 27 4.19 -1.90 -9.66
CA TYR A 27 3.14 -2.44 -8.79
C TYR A 27 2.72 -3.82 -9.27
N ARG A 28 2.48 -4.72 -8.32
CA ARG A 28 1.82 -6.01 -8.54
C ARG A 28 0.36 -5.92 -8.13
N GLU A 29 -0.48 -6.50 -8.95
CA GLU A 29 -1.90 -6.65 -8.69
C GLU A 29 -2.22 -8.15 -8.56
N VAL A 30 -2.90 -8.51 -7.49
CA VAL A 30 -3.32 -9.89 -7.21
C VAL A 30 -4.82 -9.89 -6.96
N CYS A 31 -5.53 -10.74 -7.69
CA CYS A 31 -6.99 -10.86 -7.61
C CYS A 31 -7.39 -12.26 -7.13
N ALA A 32 -8.31 -12.32 -6.17
CA ALA A 32 -9.03 -13.53 -5.80
C ALA A 32 -10.38 -13.56 -6.52
N VAL A 33 -10.59 -14.55 -7.38
CA VAL A 33 -11.83 -14.68 -8.14
C VAL A 33 -12.98 -15.16 -7.25
N ARG A 34 -14.19 -15.08 -7.80
CA ARG A 34 -15.40 -15.47 -7.07
C ARG A 34 -15.32 -16.93 -6.58
N GLY A 35 -15.58 -17.12 -5.28
CA GLY A 35 -15.59 -18.43 -4.64
C GLY A 35 -14.22 -18.93 -4.18
N GLU A 36 -13.14 -18.19 -4.41
CA GLU A 36 -11.80 -18.56 -4.00
C GLU A 36 -11.26 -17.64 -2.89
N LYS A 37 -10.35 -18.19 -2.10
CA LYS A 37 -9.52 -17.44 -1.16
C LYS A 37 -8.07 -17.62 -1.55
N LEU A 38 -7.31 -16.55 -1.55
CA LEU A 38 -5.92 -16.55 -2.00
C LEU A 38 -4.99 -16.04 -0.90
N LEU A 39 -3.94 -16.81 -0.59
CA LEU A 39 -2.87 -16.37 0.28
C LEU A 39 -1.79 -15.64 -0.54
N VAL A 40 -1.54 -14.39 -0.18
CA VAL A 40 -0.48 -13.55 -0.75
C VAL A 40 0.62 -13.39 0.30
N LEU A 41 1.84 -13.79 -0.03
CA LEU A 41 3.03 -13.54 0.78
C LEU A 41 3.69 -12.26 0.29
N LEU A 42 3.79 -11.27 1.16
CA LEU A 42 4.43 -9.99 0.85
C LEU A 42 5.94 -10.06 1.09
N PRO A 43 6.74 -9.22 0.40
CA PRO A 43 8.21 -9.27 0.51
C PRO A 43 8.77 -8.94 1.90
N ASP A 44 7.98 -8.36 2.78
CA ASP A 44 8.35 -8.04 4.17
C ASP A 44 8.06 -9.19 5.16
N GLY A 45 7.56 -10.33 4.66
CA GLY A 45 7.15 -11.48 5.46
C GLY A 45 5.71 -11.41 5.98
N SER A 46 4.96 -10.35 5.66
CA SER A 46 3.54 -10.27 5.99
C SER A 46 2.71 -11.22 5.13
N ARG A 47 1.60 -11.70 5.68
CA ARG A 47 0.66 -12.61 5.02
C ARG A 47 -0.70 -11.94 4.86
N VAL A 48 -1.28 -12.09 3.68
CA VAL A 48 -2.60 -11.52 3.37
C VAL A 48 -3.49 -12.59 2.76
N TRP A 49 -4.59 -12.89 3.41
CA TRP A 49 -5.62 -13.79 2.87
C TRP A 49 -6.70 -12.93 2.21
N LEU A 50 -6.69 -12.92 0.88
CA LEU A 50 -7.73 -12.29 0.08
C LEU A 50 -8.97 -13.17 0.07
N ASN A 51 -10.12 -12.57 0.38
CA ASN A 51 -11.42 -13.21 0.22
C ASN A 51 -11.88 -13.14 -1.25
N ALA A 52 -12.96 -13.84 -1.58
CA ALA A 52 -13.54 -13.84 -2.91
C ALA A 52 -13.85 -12.41 -3.43
N ASP A 53 -13.73 -12.21 -4.74
CA ASP A 53 -13.98 -10.92 -5.42
C ASP A 53 -13.15 -9.76 -4.83
N SER A 54 -11.90 -10.04 -4.44
CA SER A 54 -11.02 -9.05 -3.82
C SER A 54 -9.73 -8.87 -4.59
N LYS A 55 -9.18 -7.66 -4.53
CA LYS A 55 -7.97 -7.26 -5.22
C LYS A 55 -7.00 -6.56 -4.27
N LEU A 56 -5.74 -6.96 -4.33
CA LEU A 56 -4.64 -6.36 -3.58
C LEU A 56 -3.59 -5.82 -4.56
N THR A 57 -3.23 -4.56 -4.40
CA THR A 57 -2.17 -3.92 -5.18
C THR A 57 -1.05 -3.47 -4.24
N TYR A 58 0.19 -3.83 -4.56
CA TYR A 58 1.36 -3.48 -3.76
C TYR A 58 2.60 -3.28 -4.65
N PRO A 59 3.59 -2.45 -4.24
CA PRO A 59 4.82 -2.25 -5.01
C PRO A 59 5.75 -3.48 -4.91
N GLU A 60 6.42 -3.85 -5.99
CA GLU A 60 7.38 -4.98 -5.98
C GLU A 60 8.53 -4.76 -4.99
N GLN A 61 8.99 -3.52 -4.85
CA GLN A 61 10.05 -3.13 -3.91
C GLN A 61 9.49 -2.70 -2.55
N PHE A 62 8.52 -3.45 -2.06
CA PHE A 62 7.70 -3.17 -0.90
C PHE A 62 8.47 -2.83 0.38
N ALA A 63 9.46 -3.63 0.73
CA ALA A 63 10.12 -3.51 2.04
C ALA A 63 11.13 -2.35 2.13
N LYS A 64 11.60 -1.83 0.99
CA LYS A 64 12.72 -0.87 0.97
C LYS A 64 12.29 0.58 1.18
N TYR A 65 11.13 0.96 0.65
CA TYR A 65 10.72 2.37 0.60
C TYR A 65 9.41 2.66 1.32
N ASN A 66 8.43 1.80 1.15
CA ASN A 66 7.15 1.93 1.83
C ASN A 66 6.44 0.58 1.92
N ARG A 67 5.62 0.40 2.93
CA ARG A 67 4.79 -0.79 3.15
C ARG A 67 3.32 -0.44 2.90
N ASN A 68 3.05 0.16 1.74
CA ASN A 68 1.71 0.61 1.37
C ASN A 68 1.05 -0.38 0.42
N VAL A 69 -0.16 -0.77 0.72
CA VAL A 69 -0.99 -1.61 -0.15
C VAL A 69 -2.34 -0.95 -0.38
N THR A 70 -2.96 -1.25 -1.51
CA THR A 70 -4.34 -0.87 -1.80
C THR A 70 -5.20 -2.13 -1.82
N LEU A 71 -6.32 -2.09 -1.12
CA LEU A 71 -7.29 -3.17 -1.04
C LEU A 71 -8.63 -2.72 -1.64
N GLU A 72 -9.16 -3.55 -2.53
CA GLU A 72 -10.54 -3.52 -2.99
C GLU A 72 -11.18 -4.86 -2.61
N GLY A 73 -12.26 -4.86 -1.84
CA GLY A 73 -12.90 -6.07 -1.34
C GLY A 73 -12.56 -6.40 0.11
N GLU A 74 -12.30 -7.66 0.42
CA GLU A 74 -12.06 -8.11 1.79
C GLU A 74 -10.77 -8.91 1.90
N ALA A 75 -9.97 -8.62 2.94
CA ALA A 75 -8.76 -9.36 3.24
C ALA A 75 -8.47 -9.40 4.74
N TYR A 76 -7.91 -10.52 5.17
CA TYR A 76 -7.31 -10.68 6.48
C TYR A 76 -5.80 -10.48 6.38
N PHE A 77 -5.27 -9.63 7.24
CA PHE A 77 -3.87 -9.23 7.27
C PHE A 77 -3.20 -9.76 8.53
N GLU A 78 -2.05 -10.39 8.37
CA GLU A 78 -1.12 -10.73 9.43
C GLU A 78 0.21 -10.04 9.11
N ILE A 79 0.44 -8.92 9.77
CA ILE A 79 1.52 -7.99 9.42
C ILE A 79 2.75 -8.24 10.29
N ALA A 80 3.89 -8.45 9.64
CA ALA A 80 5.18 -8.55 10.30
C ALA A 80 5.51 -7.27 11.07
N GLU A 81 5.89 -7.41 12.35
CA GLU A 81 6.17 -6.27 13.22
C GLU A 81 7.36 -5.46 12.71
N ASN A 82 7.13 -4.15 12.48
CA ASN A 82 8.18 -3.18 12.18
C ASN A 82 7.75 -1.78 12.58
N LYS A 83 8.18 -1.36 13.77
CA LYS A 83 7.87 -0.03 14.32
C LYS A 83 8.51 1.13 13.54
N LYS A 84 9.61 0.88 12.84
CA LYS A 84 10.35 1.90 12.07
C LYS A 84 9.72 2.18 10.70
N SER A 85 9.01 1.18 10.14
CA SER A 85 8.34 1.29 8.86
C SER A 85 6.91 0.78 8.99
N PRO A 86 5.93 1.63 9.32
CA PRO A 86 4.54 1.23 9.47
C PRO A 86 3.97 0.67 8.16
N PHE A 87 3.13 -0.34 8.29
CA PHE A 87 2.34 -0.87 7.18
C PHE A 87 1.07 -0.05 7.00
N GLN A 88 0.70 0.24 5.76
CA GLN A 88 -0.47 1.04 5.44
C GLN A 88 -1.37 0.32 4.45
N VAL A 89 -2.64 0.19 4.78
CA VAL A 89 -3.69 -0.29 3.86
C VAL A 89 -4.54 0.90 3.45
N LEU A 90 -4.62 1.15 2.15
CA LEU A 90 -5.56 2.07 1.56
C LEU A 90 -6.78 1.29 1.07
N ALA A 91 -7.94 1.56 1.64
CA ALA A 91 -9.22 0.97 1.26
C ALA A 91 -10.19 2.11 0.96
N GLU A 92 -10.55 2.29 -0.30
CA GLU A 92 -11.33 3.44 -0.79
C GLU A 92 -10.74 4.79 -0.32
N ASN A 93 -11.38 5.43 0.65
CA ASN A 93 -11.00 6.73 1.22
C ASN A 93 -10.46 6.64 2.66
N VAL A 94 -10.19 5.43 3.14
CA VAL A 94 -9.67 5.18 4.48
C VAL A 94 -8.26 4.62 4.40
N LYS A 95 -7.34 5.24 5.12
CA LYS A 95 -5.99 4.76 5.34
C LYS A 95 -5.91 4.12 6.73
N ILE A 96 -5.53 2.86 6.78
CA ILE A 96 -5.33 2.06 7.98
C ILE A 96 -3.83 1.90 8.17
N GLN A 97 -3.29 2.29 9.31
CA GLN A 97 -1.87 2.20 9.62
C GLN A 97 -1.64 1.30 10.82
N VAL A 98 -0.72 0.34 10.67
CA VAL A 98 -0.35 -0.63 11.71
C VAL A 98 1.16 -0.82 11.76
N THR A 99 1.67 -1.38 12.87
CA THR A 99 3.12 -1.65 13.04
C THR A 99 3.45 -3.13 13.21
N GLY A 100 2.45 -3.95 13.42
CA GLY A 100 2.52 -5.40 13.64
C GLY A 100 1.20 -5.82 14.26
N THR A 101 0.27 -6.33 13.43
CA THR A 101 -1.14 -6.42 13.81
C THR A 101 -1.80 -7.50 12.98
N CYS A 102 -2.73 -8.23 13.59
CA CYS A 102 -3.63 -9.15 12.90
C CYS A 102 -5.03 -8.53 12.84
N PHE A 103 -5.55 -8.31 11.63
CA PHE A 103 -6.83 -7.63 11.43
C PHE A 103 -7.48 -7.97 10.10
N ASN A 104 -8.81 -7.88 10.06
CA ASN A 104 -9.60 -8.02 8.84
C ASN A 104 -10.09 -6.65 8.35
N VAL A 105 -10.04 -6.42 7.04
CA VAL A 105 -10.63 -5.24 6.40
C VAL A 105 -11.62 -5.69 5.36
N LYS A 106 -12.85 -5.17 5.45
CA LYS A 106 -13.90 -5.38 4.46
C LYS A 106 -14.29 -4.05 3.85
N ALA A 107 -14.01 -3.87 2.57
CA ALA A 107 -14.20 -2.64 1.79
C ALA A 107 -14.60 -2.98 0.34
N TYR A 108 -15.72 -3.67 0.16
CA TYR A 108 -16.29 -3.86 -1.19
C TYR A 108 -16.95 -2.58 -1.65
N ALA A 109 -16.78 -2.24 -2.93
CA ALA A 109 -17.41 -1.05 -3.53
C ALA A 109 -18.95 -1.05 -3.44
N SER A 110 -19.56 -2.22 -3.25
CA SER A 110 -21.01 -2.38 -2.99
C SER A 110 -21.40 -2.02 -1.56
N ASP A 111 -20.46 -2.02 -0.63
CA ASP A 111 -20.73 -1.82 0.79
C ASP A 111 -20.72 -0.32 1.11
N LYS A 112 -21.71 0.13 1.89
CA LYS A 112 -21.81 1.55 2.30
C LYS A 112 -20.81 1.93 3.40
N VAL A 113 -20.15 0.94 4.02
CA VAL A 113 -19.31 1.11 5.20
C VAL A 113 -18.11 0.19 5.13
N ILE A 114 -16.93 0.73 5.36
CA ILE A 114 -15.72 -0.06 5.55
C ILE A 114 -15.73 -0.61 6.97
N LYS A 115 -15.58 -1.94 7.10
CA LYS A 115 -15.49 -2.63 8.39
C LYS A 115 -14.07 -3.12 8.61
N THR A 116 -13.54 -2.84 9.79
CA THR A 116 -12.25 -3.38 10.22
C THR A 116 -12.45 -4.09 11.56
N THR A 117 -12.01 -5.34 11.63
CA THR A 117 -11.99 -6.13 12.85
C THR A 117 -10.55 -6.34 13.27
N LEU A 118 -10.21 -5.95 14.48
CA LEU A 118 -8.90 -6.10 15.07
C LEU A 118 -8.86 -7.35 15.93
N ASP A 119 -7.94 -8.27 15.66
CA ASP A 119 -7.73 -9.47 16.46
C ASP A 119 -6.58 -9.24 17.46
N GLU A 120 -5.48 -8.62 17.02
CA GLU A 120 -4.31 -8.37 17.87
C GLU A 120 -3.57 -7.10 17.43
N GLY A 121 -3.06 -6.32 18.40
CA GLY A 121 -2.24 -5.14 18.17
C GLY A 121 -3.00 -3.82 18.25
N SER A 122 -2.58 -2.83 17.47
CA SER A 122 -3.19 -1.50 17.42
C SER A 122 -3.33 -0.98 16.00
N ILE A 123 -4.42 -0.29 15.75
CA ILE A 123 -4.75 0.29 14.45
C ILE A 123 -4.90 1.81 14.58
N LYS A 124 -4.32 2.54 13.64
CA LYS A 124 -4.57 3.98 13.46
C LYS A 124 -5.32 4.20 12.16
N TYR A 125 -6.40 4.96 12.22
CA TYR A 125 -7.23 5.32 11.06
C TYR A 125 -6.99 6.77 10.64
N ARG A 126 -7.00 7.01 9.35
CA ARG A 126 -7.02 8.36 8.77
C ARG A 126 -7.95 8.38 7.57
N ALA A 127 -8.92 9.27 7.56
CA ALA A 127 -9.71 9.54 6.37
C ALA A 127 -8.85 10.27 5.33
N CYS A 128 -8.92 9.86 4.07
CA CYS A 128 -8.28 10.52 2.94
C CYS A 128 -9.32 11.36 2.21
N ALA A 129 -9.05 12.66 2.03
CA ALA A 129 -9.97 13.58 1.33
C ALA A 129 -10.05 13.33 -0.20
N LYS A 130 -9.16 12.52 -0.77
CA LYS A 130 -9.16 12.08 -2.17
C LYS A 130 -8.65 10.65 -2.24
N PRO A 131 -9.25 9.76 -3.07
CA PRO A 131 -8.65 8.47 -3.38
C PRO A 131 -7.30 8.76 -4.06
N GLN A 132 -6.21 8.39 -3.41
CA GLN A 132 -4.90 8.39 -4.06
C GLN A 132 -4.89 7.19 -5.01
N ALA A 133 -5.09 7.45 -6.30
CA ALA A 133 -4.92 6.46 -7.35
C ALA A 133 -3.43 6.11 -7.46
N TYR A 134 -2.96 5.19 -6.62
CA TYR A 134 -1.61 4.61 -6.76
C TYR A 134 -1.50 3.67 -7.97
N ALA A 135 -2.60 3.39 -8.66
CA ALA A 135 -2.69 2.36 -9.68
C ALA A 135 -2.66 2.88 -11.13
N ALA A 136 -2.24 4.12 -11.39
CA ALA A 136 -2.29 4.64 -12.76
C ALA A 136 -1.29 3.97 -13.73
N ASN A 137 -0.30 3.21 -13.23
CA ASN A 137 0.73 2.56 -14.04
C ASN A 137 0.90 1.05 -13.80
N ALA A 138 -0.03 0.40 -13.10
CA ALA A 138 -0.06 -1.05 -13.09
C ALA A 138 -0.44 -1.52 -14.49
N SER A 139 0.44 -2.27 -15.16
CA SER A 139 0.08 -3.03 -16.34
C SER A 139 -1.20 -3.79 -16.01
N ARG A 140 -2.29 -3.45 -16.71
CA ARG A 140 -3.59 -4.10 -16.54
C ARG A 140 -3.43 -5.59 -16.82
N THR A 141 -3.14 -6.35 -15.80
CA THR A 141 -3.39 -7.77 -15.83
C THR A 141 -4.90 -7.90 -15.64
N ASN A 142 -5.60 -8.09 -16.75
CA ASN A 142 -7.04 -8.30 -16.71
C ASN A 142 -7.33 -9.49 -15.79
N CYS A 143 -8.06 -9.26 -14.70
CA CYS A 143 -8.76 -10.30 -13.95
C CYS A 143 -9.97 -10.78 -14.78
N SER A 144 -9.75 -11.27 -15.99
CA SER A 144 -10.79 -11.89 -16.82
C SER A 144 -10.53 -13.38 -16.89
N LEU A 145 -11.61 -14.10 -16.60
CA LEU A 145 -11.80 -15.54 -16.79
C LEU A 145 -11.19 -16.08 -18.09
#